data_271f2e8403f4bb31a99161cc4aee6423
#
_entry.id   271f2e8403f4bb31a99161cc4aee6423
#
_cell.length_a   1.000
_cell.length_b   1.000
_cell.length_c   1.000
_cell.angle_alpha   90.00
_cell.angle_beta   90.00
_cell.angle_gamma   90.00
#
_symmetry.space_group_name_H-M   'P 1'
#
loop_
_entity.id
_entity.type
_entity.pdbx_description
1 polymer ?
#
loop_
_entity_poly.entity_id
_entity_poly.type
_entity_poly.pdbx_seq_one_letter_code
_entity_poly.pdbx_strand_id
1 'polypeptide(L)'
;MKEPVSRRGDLDTALVFALAGFASLLAFLFYLQRADVLLYGDAVAHINISRKVFDSQTPGLLQLGTVWLPLPHLLMLPFLLSNWMWKTGIGGSVPSMLAYVFLVSGVFRLVRGALPRNADGSELANGSAWMAAAIVGLNPNLLYLQSTAMTEVLYLTFFLWTIVFFAEFTRALGDEDGLGVSARSKLIRCAWCVAAAEWTRYDGWFLAAIVSLLALGILYRFRNSAGAKFLALKFLLVVCGPAILWLAYNAVVYRNPIEFATGPYSAKAIERKTAVPGYPPHPGTKDPPIAALYFFKSAQVNMAEGGWERIWVVLLICGAVICARSSRGLRPLLLVLVPLPFYMLSVAYSGVPVFVPPWWPFSYYNVRYGVQLVPAFAVMSAIVMAVLLGWVKSRRARVALGTCTALLILCNYISVWNRGPVCFREAWVNSRTRLALESELARNLQLLTPDNTMFLMYLGDHVGALQGAGIDLKRVIHEGNHRPWIKPTDPDGLWERTLASPREHVRYVISFEGDDVDRLVNRDGLTLKWVVHTQGQPTARVWDTQ
;
A
#
# COMPACT_ATOMS: atom_id res chain seq x y z
N MET A 1 -38.62 3.07 -19.37
CA MET A 1 -38.14 1.85 -20.07
C MET A 1 -36.65 1.70 -19.77
N LYS A 2 -36.24 0.67 -19.01
CA LYS A 2 -34.82 0.39 -18.74
C LYS A 2 -34.23 -0.15 -20.05
N GLU A 3 -33.29 0.61 -20.68
CA GLU A 3 -32.51 0.06 -21.77
C GLU A 3 -31.81 -1.22 -21.33
N PRO A 4 -31.77 -2.29 -22.14
CA PRO A 4 -31.00 -3.48 -21.81
C PRO A 4 -29.54 -3.09 -21.72
N VAL A 5 -28.92 -3.32 -20.55
CA VAL A 5 -27.46 -3.26 -20.38
C VAL A 5 -26.86 -4.12 -21.49
N SER A 6 -26.09 -3.52 -22.40
CA SER A 6 -25.66 -4.21 -23.61
C SER A 6 -24.80 -5.41 -23.20
N ARG A 7 -25.12 -6.62 -23.68
CA ARG A 7 -24.33 -7.86 -23.47
C ARG A 7 -22.83 -7.66 -23.74
N ARG A 8 -22.46 -6.75 -24.63
CA ARG A 8 -21.09 -6.37 -24.98
C ARG A 8 -20.37 -5.67 -23.81
N GLY A 9 -21.10 -4.85 -23.04
CA GLY A 9 -20.51 -4.16 -21.89
C GLY A 9 -20.17 -5.06 -20.70
N ASP A 10 -20.94 -6.15 -20.54
CA ASP A 10 -20.67 -7.16 -19.51
C ASP A 10 -19.49 -8.03 -19.94
N LEU A 11 -19.35 -8.33 -21.23
CA LEU A 11 -18.22 -9.07 -21.79
C LEU A 11 -16.91 -8.32 -21.64
N ASP A 12 -16.86 -7.01 -21.96
CA ASP A 12 -15.65 -6.19 -21.79
C ASP A 12 -15.19 -6.18 -20.32
N THR A 13 -16.12 -6.03 -19.38
CA THR A 13 -15.79 -6.05 -17.95
C THR A 13 -15.24 -7.42 -17.53
N ALA A 14 -15.87 -8.50 -17.95
CA ALA A 14 -15.40 -9.87 -17.66
C ALA A 14 -14.01 -10.12 -18.25
N LEU A 15 -13.75 -9.62 -19.48
CA LEU A 15 -12.46 -9.75 -20.14
C LEU A 15 -11.36 -8.97 -19.41
N VAL A 16 -11.65 -7.74 -18.91
CA VAL A 16 -10.70 -6.96 -18.10
C VAL A 16 -10.33 -7.73 -16.82
N PHE A 17 -11.31 -8.31 -16.12
CA PHE A 17 -11.07 -9.12 -14.94
C PHE A 17 -10.19 -10.34 -15.26
N ALA A 18 -10.51 -11.06 -16.32
CA ALA A 18 -9.75 -12.25 -16.72
C ALA A 18 -8.30 -11.91 -17.10
N LEU A 19 -8.09 -10.86 -17.92
CA LEU A 19 -6.76 -10.43 -18.34
C LEU A 19 -5.93 -9.88 -17.16
N ALA A 20 -6.56 -9.09 -16.28
CA ALA A 20 -5.89 -8.61 -15.06
C ALA A 20 -5.52 -9.77 -14.13
N GLY A 21 -6.41 -10.74 -13.93
CA GLY A 21 -6.13 -11.95 -13.15
C GLY A 21 -4.99 -12.78 -13.74
N PHE A 22 -4.97 -12.94 -15.05
CA PHE A 22 -3.91 -13.64 -15.77
C PHE A 22 -2.56 -12.92 -15.64
N ALA A 23 -2.53 -11.61 -15.86
CA ALA A 23 -1.32 -10.79 -15.69
C ALA A 23 -0.81 -10.83 -14.25
N SER A 24 -1.72 -10.73 -13.26
CA SER A 24 -1.40 -10.86 -11.84
C SER A 24 -0.72 -12.19 -11.53
N LEU A 25 -1.32 -13.29 -11.99
CA LEU A 25 -0.79 -14.64 -11.73
C LEU A 25 0.58 -14.83 -12.39
N LEU A 26 0.74 -14.43 -13.64
CA LEU A 26 2.03 -14.54 -14.34
C LEU A 26 3.14 -13.74 -13.64
N ALA A 27 2.87 -12.50 -13.28
CA ALA A 27 3.84 -11.67 -12.55
C ALA A 27 4.18 -12.27 -11.19
N PHE A 28 3.18 -12.74 -10.45
CA PHE A 28 3.38 -13.39 -9.17
C PHE A 28 4.26 -14.64 -9.28
N LEU A 29 3.96 -15.54 -10.22
CA LEU A 29 4.76 -16.76 -10.46
C LEU A 29 6.21 -16.41 -10.84
N PHE A 30 6.39 -15.39 -11.68
CA PHE A 30 7.73 -14.91 -12.06
C PHE A 30 8.56 -14.47 -10.85
N TYR A 31 8.00 -13.62 -9.96
CA TYR A 31 8.72 -13.14 -8.77
C TYR A 31 8.84 -14.22 -7.69
N LEU A 32 7.85 -15.11 -7.56
CA LEU A 32 7.90 -16.22 -6.61
C LEU A 32 9.02 -17.21 -6.94
N GLN A 33 9.17 -17.60 -8.21
CA GLN A 33 10.23 -18.51 -8.66
C GLN A 33 11.64 -17.94 -8.42
N ARG A 34 11.77 -16.62 -8.36
CA ARG A 34 13.03 -15.91 -8.10
C ARG A 34 13.26 -15.61 -6.62
N ALA A 35 12.33 -16.00 -5.75
CA ALA A 35 12.31 -15.64 -4.33
C ALA A 35 12.27 -14.11 -4.07
N ASP A 36 11.72 -13.32 -5.01
CA ASP A 36 11.71 -11.86 -4.97
C ASP A 36 10.50 -11.28 -4.19
N VAL A 37 9.56 -12.12 -3.71
CA VAL A 37 8.32 -11.67 -3.03
C VAL A 37 8.57 -11.14 -1.61
N LEU A 38 9.68 -11.49 -0.97
CA LEU A 38 10.08 -11.10 0.40
C LEU A 38 11.22 -10.08 0.44
N LEU A 39 11.53 -9.41 -0.68
CA LEU A 39 12.61 -8.42 -0.71
C LEU A 39 12.30 -7.20 0.17
N TYR A 40 11.07 -6.66 0.18
CA TYR A 40 10.72 -5.56 1.07
C TYR A 40 10.68 -6.02 2.53
N GLY A 41 11.42 -5.35 3.41
CA GLY A 41 11.34 -5.57 4.86
C GLY A 41 9.93 -5.32 5.41
N ASP A 42 9.25 -4.29 4.90
CA ASP A 42 7.87 -4.00 5.27
C ASP A 42 6.92 -5.16 4.91
N ALA A 43 7.12 -5.83 3.75
CA ALA A 43 6.32 -7.00 3.38
C ALA A 43 6.50 -8.17 4.36
N VAL A 44 7.75 -8.44 4.77
CA VAL A 44 8.07 -9.44 5.80
C VAL A 44 7.43 -9.06 7.13
N ALA A 45 7.51 -7.78 7.53
CA ALA A 45 6.91 -7.29 8.76
C ALA A 45 5.37 -7.44 8.74
N HIS A 46 4.68 -7.05 7.65
CA HIS A 46 3.23 -7.19 7.51
C HIS A 46 2.77 -8.66 7.65
N ILE A 47 3.47 -9.60 7.00
CA ILE A 47 3.19 -11.03 7.10
C ILE A 47 3.31 -11.50 8.56
N ASN A 48 4.39 -11.11 9.24
CA ASN A 48 4.67 -11.60 10.58
C ASN A 48 3.80 -10.91 11.66
N ILE A 49 3.41 -9.65 11.48
CA ILE A 49 2.40 -8.99 12.32
C ILE A 49 1.06 -9.76 12.23
N SER A 50 0.63 -10.09 11.02
CA SER A 50 -0.58 -10.89 10.83
C SER A 50 -0.44 -12.29 11.47
N ARG A 51 0.68 -12.96 11.27
CA ARG A 51 0.96 -14.28 11.83
C ARG A 51 0.91 -14.28 13.37
N LYS A 52 1.48 -13.26 14.03
CA LYS A 52 1.50 -13.14 15.49
C LYS A 52 0.11 -13.08 16.13
N VAL A 53 -0.93 -12.69 15.39
CA VAL A 53 -2.31 -12.65 15.91
C VAL A 53 -2.77 -14.01 16.45
N PHE A 54 -2.31 -15.11 15.86
CA PHE A 54 -2.65 -16.47 16.32
C PHE A 54 -1.43 -17.34 16.65
N ASP A 55 -0.25 -16.95 16.23
CA ASP A 55 1.02 -17.66 16.42
C ASP A 55 1.97 -16.80 17.27
N SER A 56 1.70 -16.70 18.57
CA SER A 56 2.46 -15.94 19.57
C SER A 56 2.25 -16.55 20.95
N GLN A 57 3.12 -16.24 21.92
CA GLN A 57 2.92 -16.58 23.34
C GLN A 57 1.70 -15.84 23.94
N THR A 58 1.37 -14.67 23.41
CA THR A 58 0.21 -13.86 23.80
C THR A 58 -0.62 -13.55 22.55
N PRO A 59 -1.34 -14.54 21.96
CA PRO A 59 -2.08 -14.34 20.73
C PRO A 59 -3.25 -13.38 20.93
N GLY A 60 -3.65 -12.69 19.85
CA GLY A 60 -4.78 -11.77 19.85
C GLY A 60 -4.53 -10.51 19.02
N LEU A 61 -5.54 -9.65 18.95
CA LEU A 61 -5.49 -8.42 18.13
C LEU A 61 -4.44 -7.40 18.63
N LEU A 62 -3.97 -7.51 19.87
CA LEU A 62 -2.90 -6.67 20.41
C LEU A 62 -1.57 -6.85 19.63
N GLN A 63 -1.38 -8.01 19.00
CA GLN A 63 -0.21 -8.30 18.16
C GLN A 63 -0.18 -7.51 16.84
N LEU A 64 -1.27 -6.83 16.48
CA LEU A 64 -1.30 -5.93 15.31
C LEU A 64 -0.44 -4.68 15.51
N GLY A 65 -0.12 -4.33 16.76
CA GLY A 65 0.66 -3.13 17.05
C GLY A 65 -0.13 -1.84 16.85
N THR A 66 0.58 -0.73 16.66
CA THR A 66 -0.02 0.60 16.56
C THR A 66 0.37 1.38 15.30
N VAL A 67 1.47 1.03 14.62
CA VAL A 67 2.03 1.85 13.54
C VAL A 67 1.29 1.67 12.22
N TRP A 68 0.98 0.43 11.87
CA TRP A 68 0.28 0.10 10.63
C TRP A 68 -1.19 -0.20 10.88
N LEU A 69 -2.03 0.30 10.00
CA LEU A 69 -3.48 0.15 10.08
C LEU A 69 -3.91 -1.31 9.84
N PRO A 70 -5.02 -1.78 10.46
CA PRO A 70 -5.27 -3.19 10.66
C PRO A 70 -5.74 -3.96 9.42
N LEU A 71 -6.38 -3.31 8.44
CA LEU A 71 -7.07 -4.03 7.35
C LEU A 71 -6.16 -4.95 6.52
N PRO A 72 -4.94 -4.54 6.10
CA PRO A 72 -4.06 -5.43 5.35
C PRO A 72 -3.73 -6.70 6.12
N HIS A 73 -3.43 -6.57 7.41
CA HIS A 73 -3.10 -7.69 8.28
C HIS A 73 -4.27 -8.66 8.48
N LEU A 74 -5.48 -8.12 8.69
CA LEU A 74 -6.70 -8.94 8.84
C LEU A 74 -7.03 -9.73 7.57
N LEU A 75 -6.80 -9.13 6.39
CA LEU A 75 -7.02 -9.81 5.11
C LEU A 75 -6.01 -10.94 4.84
N MET A 76 -4.82 -10.88 5.41
CA MET A 76 -3.79 -11.92 5.29
C MET A 76 -4.04 -13.12 6.20
N LEU A 77 -4.75 -12.95 7.34
CA LEU A 77 -4.93 -13.98 8.37
C LEU A 77 -5.31 -15.37 7.83
N PRO A 78 -6.37 -15.52 6.99
CA PRO A 78 -6.79 -16.85 6.55
C PRO A 78 -5.73 -17.59 5.72
N PHE A 79 -4.89 -16.86 4.99
CA PHE A 79 -3.84 -17.43 4.16
C PHE A 79 -2.58 -17.80 4.96
N LEU A 80 -2.34 -17.10 6.07
CA LEU A 80 -1.19 -17.31 6.93
C LEU A 80 -1.37 -18.45 7.97
N LEU A 81 -2.53 -19.09 8.01
CA LEU A 81 -2.73 -20.33 8.77
C LEU A 81 -1.86 -21.47 8.22
N SER A 82 -1.55 -21.46 6.94
CA SER A 82 -0.63 -22.41 6.31
C SER A 82 0.83 -22.00 6.55
N ASN A 83 1.62 -22.87 7.19
CA ASN A 83 3.06 -22.65 7.40
C ASN A 83 3.81 -22.51 6.06
N TRP A 84 3.40 -23.25 5.03
CA TRP A 84 4.00 -23.13 3.72
C TRP A 84 3.72 -21.75 3.08
N MET A 85 2.47 -21.27 3.13
CA MET A 85 2.11 -19.95 2.60
C MET A 85 2.76 -18.81 3.40
N TRP A 86 2.97 -19.00 4.71
CA TRP A 86 3.72 -18.08 5.55
C TRP A 86 5.20 -18.02 5.16
N LYS A 87 5.89 -19.16 5.14
CA LYS A 87 7.32 -19.26 4.81
C LYS A 87 7.66 -18.69 3.44
N THR A 88 6.82 -18.96 2.44
CA THR A 88 7.04 -18.52 1.05
C THR A 88 6.60 -17.07 0.78
N GLY A 89 5.87 -16.43 1.72
CA GLY A 89 5.28 -15.11 1.51
C GLY A 89 4.00 -15.10 0.67
N ILE A 90 3.59 -16.25 0.11
CA ILE A 90 2.39 -16.37 -0.73
C ILE A 90 1.15 -15.83 -0.01
N GLY A 91 0.98 -16.20 1.29
CA GLY A 91 -0.17 -15.78 2.08
C GLY A 91 -0.32 -14.27 2.22
N GLY A 92 0.79 -13.55 2.24
CA GLY A 92 0.79 -12.08 2.25
C GLY A 92 0.46 -11.45 0.90
N SER A 93 0.82 -12.13 -0.21
CA SER A 93 0.62 -11.61 -1.57
C SER A 93 -0.83 -11.74 -2.05
N VAL A 94 -1.58 -12.75 -1.60
CA VAL A 94 -2.95 -13.02 -2.11
C VAL A 94 -3.89 -11.82 -2.02
N PRO A 95 -3.99 -11.09 -0.89
CA PRO A 95 -4.84 -9.90 -0.83
C PRO A 95 -4.45 -8.81 -1.83
N SER A 96 -3.14 -8.59 -2.05
CA SER A 96 -2.62 -7.62 -3.03
C SER A 96 -2.92 -8.04 -4.47
N MET A 97 -2.83 -9.33 -4.79
CA MET A 97 -3.18 -9.89 -6.10
C MET A 97 -4.67 -9.68 -6.43
N LEU A 98 -5.54 -9.98 -5.48
CA LEU A 98 -6.98 -9.74 -5.63
C LEU A 98 -7.27 -8.24 -5.80
N ALA A 99 -6.68 -7.40 -4.96
CA ALA A 99 -6.81 -5.96 -5.03
C ALA A 99 -6.37 -5.41 -6.40
N TYR A 100 -5.29 -5.92 -6.98
CA TYR A 100 -4.82 -5.49 -8.30
C TYR A 100 -5.87 -5.76 -9.40
N VAL A 101 -6.54 -6.90 -9.39
CA VAL A 101 -7.60 -7.21 -10.37
C VAL A 101 -8.76 -6.21 -10.25
N PHE A 102 -9.14 -5.86 -9.01
CA PHE A 102 -10.15 -4.84 -8.76
C PHE A 102 -9.65 -3.43 -9.11
N LEU A 103 -8.37 -3.12 -8.94
CA LEU A 103 -7.78 -1.84 -9.34
C LEU A 103 -7.89 -1.63 -10.85
N VAL A 104 -7.46 -2.60 -11.66
CA VAL A 104 -7.51 -2.52 -13.12
C VAL A 104 -8.95 -2.40 -13.62
N SER A 105 -9.88 -3.21 -13.07
CA SER A 105 -11.29 -3.12 -13.44
C SER A 105 -11.96 -1.83 -12.96
N GLY A 106 -11.52 -1.29 -11.83
CA GLY A 106 -11.97 0.02 -11.33
C GLY A 106 -11.59 1.17 -12.26
N VAL A 107 -10.33 1.21 -12.74
CA VAL A 107 -9.88 2.21 -13.73
C VAL A 107 -10.68 2.11 -15.02
N PHE A 108 -10.88 0.90 -15.54
CA PHE A 108 -11.73 0.67 -16.71
C PHE A 108 -13.14 1.23 -16.51
N ARG A 109 -13.78 0.89 -15.38
CA ARG A 109 -15.13 1.34 -15.03
C ARG A 109 -15.22 2.86 -14.87
N LEU A 110 -14.20 3.47 -14.22
CA LEU A 110 -14.15 4.91 -14.01
C LEU A 110 -14.15 5.66 -15.32
N VAL A 111 -13.22 5.35 -16.23
CA VAL A 111 -13.08 6.03 -17.53
C VAL A 111 -14.29 5.76 -18.41
N ARG A 112 -14.70 4.50 -18.56
CA ARG A 112 -15.87 4.13 -19.36
C ARG A 112 -17.14 4.83 -18.90
N GLY A 113 -17.30 4.96 -17.58
CA GLY A 113 -18.45 5.64 -17.00
C GLY A 113 -18.44 7.15 -17.14
N ALA A 114 -17.27 7.79 -17.21
CA ALA A 114 -17.15 9.25 -17.28
C ALA A 114 -17.39 9.82 -18.68
N LEU A 115 -17.24 9.01 -19.71
CA LEU A 115 -17.35 9.42 -21.10
C LEU A 115 -18.79 9.25 -21.65
N PRO A 116 -19.23 10.10 -22.63
CA PRO A 116 -20.57 10.03 -23.22
C PRO A 116 -20.86 8.66 -23.88
N ARG A 117 -22.12 8.23 -23.83
CA ARG A 117 -22.59 6.94 -24.37
C ARG A 117 -23.42 7.05 -25.64
N ASN A 118 -23.26 8.09 -26.45
CA ASN A 118 -23.94 8.19 -27.75
C ASN A 118 -23.46 7.06 -28.68
N ALA A 119 -24.23 6.72 -29.74
CA ALA A 119 -23.94 5.56 -30.60
C ALA A 119 -22.47 5.52 -31.09
N ASP A 120 -21.91 6.65 -31.49
CA ASP A 120 -20.47 6.80 -31.82
C ASP A 120 -19.58 6.93 -30.57
N GLY A 121 -20.11 7.45 -29.46
CA GLY A 121 -19.39 7.67 -28.22
C GLY A 121 -19.12 6.39 -27.40
N SER A 122 -19.90 5.33 -27.61
CA SER A 122 -19.72 4.06 -26.87
C SER A 122 -18.40 3.35 -27.24
N GLU A 123 -18.01 3.37 -28.53
CA GLU A 123 -16.73 2.80 -28.99
C GLU A 123 -15.53 3.61 -28.49
N LEU A 124 -15.64 4.95 -28.50
CA LEU A 124 -14.59 5.85 -28.00
C LEU A 124 -14.40 5.68 -26.49
N ALA A 125 -15.49 5.58 -25.73
CA ALA A 125 -15.47 5.35 -24.29
C ALA A 125 -14.82 3.99 -23.94
N ASN A 126 -15.15 2.94 -24.67
CA ASN A 126 -14.56 1.63 -24.48
C ASN A 126 -13.05 1.63 -24.83
N GLY A 127 -12.65 2.18 -25.97
CA GLY A 127 -11.25 2.26 -26.37
C GLY A 127 -10.38 3.01 -25.35
N SER A 128 -10.87 4.17 -24.87
CA SER A 128 -10.18 4.97 -23.85
C SER A 128 -10.12 4.24 -22.49
N ALA A 129 -11.18 3.50 -22.12
CA ALA A 129 -11.20 2.70 -20.89
C ALA A 129 -10.21 1.53 -20.95
N TRP A 130 -10.12 0.84 -22.10
CA TRP A 130 -9.11 -0.21 -22.33
C TRP A 130 -7.69 0.35 -22.27
N MET A 131 -7.45 1.54 -22.82
CA MET A 131 -6.15 2.22 -22.69
C MET A 131 -5.79 2.46 -21.22
N ALA A 132 -6.71 3.02 -20.42
CA ALA A 132 -6.48 3.26 -19.00
C ALA A 132 -6.21 1.95 -18.24
N ALA A 133 -6.99 0.90 -18.53
CA ALA A 133 -6.79 -0.43 -17.95
C ALA A 133 -5.43 -1.03 -18.34
N ALA A 134 -4.98 -0.85 -19.60
CA ALA A 134 -3.67 -1.31 -20.05
C ALA A 134 -2.52 -0.55 -19.38
N ILE A 135 -2.65 0.77 -19.20
CA ILE A 135 -1.64 1.58 -18.50
C ILE A 135 -1.45 1.10 -17.07
N VAL A 136 -2.53 0.84 -16.33
CA VAL A 136 -2.44 0.36 -14.94
C VAL A 136 -2.06 -1.12 -14.91
N GLY A 137 -2.72 -1.95 -15.73
CA GLY A 137 -2.58 -3.39 -15.70
C GLY A 137 -1.24 -3.91 -16.22
N LEU A 138 -0.54 -3.18 -17.09
CA LEU A 138 0.77 -3.58 -17.60
C LEU A 138 1.92 -2.82 -16.92
N ASN A 139 1.62 -1.95 -15.92
CA ASN A 139 2.67 -1.21 -15.23
C ASN A 139 3.60 -2.16 -14.46
N PRO A 140 4.91 -2.23 -14.79
CA PRO A 140 5.82 -3.20 -14.18
C PRO A 140 6.00 -3.03 -12.67
N ASN A 141 5.89 -1.79 -12.15
CA ASN A 141 5.99 -1.51 -10.72
C ASN A 141 4.76 -2.02 -9.95
N LEU A 142 3.56 -1.85 -10.51
CA LEU A 142 2.33 -2.40 -9.92
C LEU A 142 2.32 -3.94 -10.00
N LEU A 143 2.80 -4.54 -11.11
CA LEU A 143 2.93 -5.99 -11.25
C LEU A 143 3.91 -6.58 -10.23
N TYR A 144 4.97 -5.86 -9.86
CA TYR A 144 5.85 -6.29 -8.78
C TYR A 144 5.18 -6.13 -7.40
N LEU A 145 4.66 -4.93 -7.09
CA LEU A 145 4.10 -4.66 -5.76
C LEU A 145 2.91 -5.57 -5.42
N GLN A 146 2.04 -5.88 -6.39
CA GLN A 146 0.92 -6.80 -6.17
C GLN A 146 1.40 -8.24 -5.87
N SER A 147 2.60 -8.60 -6.29
CA SER A 147 3.21 -9.90 -6.00
C SER A 147 3.79 -9.99 -4.58
N THR A 148 3.67 -8.94 -3.78
CA THR A 148 4.24 -8.82 -2.43
C THR A 148 3.14 -8.54 -1.39
N ALA A 149 3.49 -8.63 -0.11
CA ALA A 149 2.60 -8.26 0.99
C ALA A 149 2.55 -6.74 1.27
N MET A 150 2.93 -5.92 0.28
CA MET A 150 2.89 -4.46 0.41
C MET A 150 1.47 -3.91 0.32
N THR A 151 1.22 -2.79 0.99
CA THR A 151 -0.13 -2.23 1.17
C THR A 151 -0.56 -1.26 0.07
N GLU A 152 0.35 -0.85 -0.82
CA GLU A 152 0.12 0.16 -1.84
C GLU A 152 -1.00 -0.22 -2.81
N VAL A 153 -0.99 -1.46 -3.33
CA VAL A 153 -1.99 -1.91 -4.32
C VAL A 153 -3.36 -2.06 -3.68
N LEU A 154 -3.41 -2.55 -2.44
CA LEU A 154 -4.66 -2.66 -1.68
C LEU A 154 -5.29 -1.28 -1.46
N TYR A 155 -4.49 -0.31 -1.00
CA TYR A 155 -4.93 1.06 -0.84
C TYR A 155 -5.41 1.69 -2.15
N LEU A 156 -4.62 1.57 -3.22
CA LEU A 156 -4.97 2.10 -4.55
C LEU A 156 -6.31 1.58 -5.05
N THR A 157 -6.64 0.33 -4.72
CA THR A 157 -7.93 -0.26 -5.07
C THR A 157 -9.07 0.48 -4.38
N PHE A 158 -9.01 0.64 -3.06
CA PHE A 158 -10.06 1.35 -2.33
C PHE A 158 -10.11 2.83 -2.67
N PHE A 159 -8.97 3.47 -2.84
CA PHE A 159 -8.85 4.84 -3.34
C PHE A 159 -9.59 5.02 -4.67
N LEU A 160 -9.32 4.16 -5.63
CA LEU A 160 -9.91 4.25 -6.97
C LEU A 160 -11.41 3.95 -6.95
N TRP A 161 -11.86 2.92 -6.21
CA TRP A 161 -13.28 2.61 -6.09
C TRP A 161 -14.06 3.69 -5.34
N THR A 162 -13.42 4.42 -4.42
CA THR A 162 -13.98 5.65 -3.85
C THR A 162 -14.32 6.65 -4.95
N ILE A 163 -13.37 6.90 -5.87
CA ILE A 163 -13.57 7.85 -6.98
C ILE A 163 -14.63 7.33 -7.97
N VAL A 164 -14.63 6.02 -8.26
CA VAL A 164 -15.67 5.40 -9.11
C VAL A 164 -17.06 5.69 -8.54
N PHE A 165 -17.30 5.36 -7.27
CA PHE A 165 -18.61 5.52 -6.66
C PHE A 165 -18.97 6.99 -6.42
N PHE A 166 -17.99 7.85 -6.13
CA PHE A 166 -18.23 9.29 -6.04
C PHE A 166 -18.61 9.90 -7.39
N ALA A 167 -17.92 9.53 -8.47
CA ALA A 167 -18.28 9.96 -9.83
C ALA A 167 -19.64 9.41 -10.28
N GLU A 168 -19.98 8.18 -9.93
CA GLU A 168 -21.31 7.60 -10.17
C GLU A 168 -22.39 8.29 -9.35
N PHE A 169 -22.10 8.67 -8.10
CA PHE A 169 -23.00 9.45 -7.26
C PHE A 169 -23.32 10.81 -7.90
N THR A 170 -22.30 11.55 -8.31
CA THR A 170 -22.49 12.88 -8.92
C THR A 170 -23.28 12.83 -10.23
N ARG A 171 -23.13 11.75 -11.01
CA ARG A 171 -23.92 11.53 -12.24
C ARG A 171 -25.36 11.18 -11.93
N ALA A 172 -25.59 10.27 -11.00
CA ALA A 172 -26.95 9.87 -10.61
C ALA A 172 -27.80 11.03 -10.09
N LEU A 173 -27.18 12.05 -9.49
CA LEU A 173 -27.87 13.30 -9.09
C LEU A 173 -28.40 14.09 -10.30
N GLY A 174 -27.75 14.02 -11.45
CA GLY A 174 -28.22 14.66 -12.67
C GLY A 174 -29.30 13.86 -13.39
N ASP A 175 -29.19 12.53 -13.38
CA ASP A 175 -30.10 11.62 -14.10
C ASP A 175 -31.46 11.45 -13.39
N GLU A 176 -31.49 11.55 -12.05
CA GLU A 176 -32.69 11.31 -11.20
C GLU A 176 -33.33 12.63 -10.70
N ASP A 177 -32.90 13.78 -11.16
CA ASP A 177 -33.33 15.09 -10.65
C ASP A 177 -33.26 15.22 -9.13
N GLY A 178 -32.23 14.59 -8.51
CA GLY A 178 -31.98 14.75 -7.08
C GLY A 178 -31.43 13.50 -6.37
N LEU A 179 -31.74 13.42 -5.05
CA LEU A 179 -31.28 12.33 -4.18
C LEU A 179 -32.15 11.08 -4.31
N GLY A 180 -32.18 10.46 -5.49
CA GLY A 180 -32.86 9.19 -5.73
C GLY A 180 -32.15 7.99 -5.09
N VAL A 181 -32.74 6.80 -5.23
CA VAL A 181 -32.24 5.54 -4.64
C VAL A 181 -30.84 5.20 -5.15
N SER A 182 -30.59 5.40 -6.46
CA SER A 182 -29.29 5.13 -7.07
C SER A 182 -28.21 6.05 -6.49
N ALA A 183 -28.45 7.37 -6.44
CA ALA A 183 -27.50 8.34 -5.88
C ALA A 183 -27.15 8.00 -4.42
N ARG A 184 -28.15 7.69 -3.56
CA ARG A 184 -27.95 7.31 -2.16
C ARG A 184 -27.09 6.04 -2.04
N SER A 185 -27.40 5.00 -2.84
CA SER A 185 -26.63 3.74 -2.84
C SER A 185 -25.16 3.96 -3.23
N LYS A 186 -24.90 4.80 -4.26
CA LYS A 186 -23.55 5.09 -4.71
C LYS A 186 -22.75 5.83 -3.64
N LEU A 187 -23.35 6.81 -2.95
CA LEU A 187 -22.67 7.54 -1.88
C LEU A 187 -22.30 6.64 -0.69
N ILE A 188 -23.17 5.70 -0.30
CA ILE A 188 -22.87 4.74 0.77
C ILE A 188 -21.78 3.75 0.35
N ARG A 189 -21.76 3.28 -0.90
CA ARG A 189 -20.66 2.45 -1.42
C ARG A 189 -19.34 3.23 -1.43
N CYS A 190 -19.37 4.51 -1.81
CA CYS A 190 -18.23 5.41 -1.71
C CYS A 190 -17.71 5.48 -0.26
N ALA A 191 -18.60 5.68 0.73
CA ALA A 191 -18.23 5.72 2.15
C ALA A 191 -17.53 4.44 2.61
N TRP A 192 -18.00 3.26 2.23
CA TRP A 192 -17.35 1.98 2.57
C TRP A 192 -15.96 1.83 1.93
N CYS A 193 -15.78 2.32 0.70
CA CYS A 193 -14.46 2.33 0.07
C CYS A 193 -13.50 3.29 0.78
N VAL A 194 -13.97 4.47 1.19
CA VAL A 194 -13.20 5.41 2.02
C VAL A 194 -12.79 4.75 3.33
N ALA A 195 -13.74 4.13 4.04
CA ALA A 195 -13.49 3.43 5.30
C ALA A 195 -12.42 2.33 5.17
N ALA A 196 -12.47 1.56 4.09
CA ALA A 196 -11.46 0.54 3.80
C ALA A 196 -10.09 1.18 3.45
N ALA A 197 -10.06 2.29 2.73
CA ALA A 197 -8.83 3.03 2.45
C ALA A 197 -8.19 3.57 3.74
N GLU A 198 -9.00 4.13 4.66
CA GLU A 198 -8.55 4.61 5.97
C GLU A 198 -7.95 3.50 6.84
N TRP A 199 -8.51 2.29 6.81
CA TRP A 199 -7.97 1.15 7.55
C TRP A 199 -6.80 0.44 6.86
N THR A 200 -6.46 0.90 5.65
CA THR A 200 -5.30 0.38 4.90
C THR A 200 -4.07 1.26 5.08
N ARG A 201 -4.20 2.59 4.92
CA ARG A 201 -3.09 3.56 4.97
C ARG A 201 -3.57 4.94 5.44
N TYR A 202 -2.68 5.71 6.04
CA TYR A 202 -3.00 7.08 6.51
C TYR A 202 -3.31 8.08 5.40
N ASP A 203 -2.86 7.84 4.16
CA ASP A 203 -3.32 8.57 2.95
C ASP A 203 -4.86 8.48 2.79
N GLY A 204 -5.48 7.39 3.25
CA GLY A 204 -6.94 7.23 3.31
C GLY A 204 -7.64 8.25 4.20
N TRP A 205 -7.01 8.68 5.28
CA TRP A 205 -7.57 9.72 6.16
C TRP A 205 -7.66 11.08 5.47
N PHE A 206 -6.63 11.41 4.66
CA PHE A 206 -6.64 12.62 3.85
C PHE A 206 -7.70 12.56 2.73
N LEU A 207 -7.82 11.39 2.07
CA LEU A 207 -8.89 11.13 1.10
C LEU A 207 -10.27 11.28 1.74
N ALA A 208 -10.47 10.73 2.94
CA ALA A 208 -11.72 10.81 3.71
C ALA A 208 -12.13 12.26 3.98
N ALA A 209 -11.17 13.10 4.38
CA ALA A 209 -11.43 14.52 4.62
C ALA A 209 -11.91 15.23 3.33
N ILE A 210 -11.21 15.03 2.21
CA ILE A 210 -11.56 15.66 0.92
C ILE A 210 -12.92 15.18 0.42
N VAL A 211 -13.14 13.84 0.39
CA VAL A 211 -14.40 13.27 -0.10
C VAL A 211 -15.58 13.67 0.79
N SER A 212 -15.37 13.75 2.11
CA SER A 212 -16.40 14.21 3.03
C SER A 212 -16.78 15.67 2.80
N LEU A 213 -15.81 16.56 2.64
CA LEU A 213 -16.08 17.97 2.34
C LEU A 213 -16.88 18.12 1.03
N LEU A 214 -16.50 17.39 -0.01
CA LEU A 214 -17.21 17.43 -1.30
C LEU A 214 -18.62 16.82 -1.19
N ALA A 215 -18.76 15.65 -0.55
CA ALA A 215 -20.06 14.99 -0.39
C ALA A 215 -21.02 15.84 0.46
N LEU A 216 -20.57 16.38 1.59
CA LEU A 216 -21.38 17.23 2.45
C LEU A 216 -21.74 18.54 1.76
N GLY A 217 -20.81 19.14 1.00
CA GLY A 217 -21.09 20.33 0.18
C GLY A 217 -22.18 20.08 -0.87
N ILE A 218 -22.18 18.90 -1.49
CA ILE A 218 -23.25 18.48 -2.42
C ILE A 218 -24.56 18.25 -1.63
N LEU A 219 -24.54 17.47 -0.56
CA LEU A 219 -25.74 17.15 0.24
C LEU A 219 -26.37 18.39 0.86
N TYR A 220 -25.57 19.42 1.19
CA TYR A 220 -26.08 20.70 1.68
C TYR A 220 -27.00 21.40 0.66
N ARG A 221 -26.72 21.26 -0.63
CA ARG A 221 -27.61 21.77 -1.69
C ARG A 221 -28.98 21.07 -1.72
N PHE A 222 -29.02 19.83 -1.26
CA PHE A 222 -30.22 19.01 -1.15
C PHE A 222 -30.79 18.92 0.28
N ARG A 223 -30.39 19.83 1.20
CA ARG A 223 -30.76 19.76 2.63
C ARG A 223 -32.26 19.74 2.90
N ASN A 224 -33.08 20.25 1.96
CA ASN A 224 -34.55 20.26 2.03
C ASN A 224 -35.18 18.97 1.46
N SER A 225 -34.40 18.09 0.82
CA SER A 225 -34.90 16.82 0.31
C SER A 225 -35.09 15.81 1.43
N ALA A 226 -36.15 15.02 1.35
CA ALA A 226 -36.43 14.00 2.35
C ALA A 226 -35.26 13.01 2.49
N GLY A 227 -34.79 12.83 3.72
CA GLY A 227 -33.70 11.91 4.05
C GLY A 227 -32.28 12.37 3.73
N ALA A 228 -32.07 13.61 3.25
CA ALA A 228 -30.71 14.12 2.98
C ALA A 228 -29.85 14.19 4.25
N LYS A 229 -30.40 14.67 5.37
CA LYS A 229 -29.73 14.72 6.66
C LYS A 229 -29.35 13.34 7.18
N PHE A 230 -30.25 12.36 7.03
CA PHE A 230 -30.01 10.99 7.43
C PHE A 230 -28.94 10.31 6.57
N LEU A 231 -28.92 10.61 5.27
CA LEU A 231 -27.88 10.14 4.36
C LEU A 231 -26.51 10.73 4.73
N ALA A 232 -26.46 12.02 5.05
CA ALA A 232 -25.24 12.68 5.52
C ALA A 232 -24.72 12.04 6.82
N LEU A 233 -25.62 11.79 7.78
CA LEU A 233 -25.25 11.12 9.03
C LEU A 233 -24.73 9.71 8.79
N LYS A 234 -25.43 8.88 7.97
CA LYS A 234 -24.95 7.54 7.61
C LYS A 234 -23.59 7.58 6.92
N PHE A 235 -23.40 8.51 5.99
CA PHE A 235 -22.13 8.68 5.31
C PHE A 235 -21.02 8.98 6.31
N LEU A 236 -21.21 9.96 7.20
CA LEU A 236 -20.23 10.34 8.22
C LEU A 236 -19.94 9.21 9.22
N LEU A 237 -20.96 8.48 9.68
CA LEU A 237 -20.74 7.35 10.58
C LEU A 237 -19.84 6.27 9.95
N VAL A 238 -20.02 5.97 8.66
CA VAL A 238 -19.18 5.00 7.96
C VAL A 238 -17.78 5.54 7.75
N VAL A 239 -17.63 6.79 7.33
CA VAL A 239 -16.32 7.38 7.05
C VAL A 239 -15.53 7.66 8.33
N CYS A 240 -16.13 8.26 9.37
CA CYS A 240 -15.38 8.57 10.59
C CYS A 240 -15.14 7.35 11.50
N GLY A 241 -15.93 6.27 11.32
CA GLY A 241 -15.85 5.07 12.15
C GLY A 241 -14.44 4.48 12.25
N PRO A 242 -13.74 4.20 11.14
CA PRO A 242 -12.39 3.64 11.13
C PRO A 242 -11.38 4.46 11.93
N ALA A 243 -11.34 5.77 11.71
CA ALA A 243 -10.42 6.66 12.41
C ALA A 243 -10.74 6.71 13.92
N ILE A 244 -12.02 6.84 14.29
CA ILE A 244 -12.45 6.84 15.70
C ILE A 244 -12.08 5.52 16.38
N LEU A 245 -12.34 4.37 15.75
CA LEU A 245 -12.02 3.07 16.31
C LEU A 245 -10.50 2.89 16.48
N TRP A 246 -9.70 3.39 15.55
CA TRP A 246 -8.24 3.33 15.65
C TRP A 246 -7.69 4.22 16.76
N LEU A 247 -8.21 5.44 16.90
CA LEU A 247 -7.86 6.34 17.99
C LEU A 247 -8.28 5.76 19.34
N ALA A 248 -9.47 5.15 19.43
CA ALA A 248 -9.96 4.49 20.64
C ALA A 248 -9.10 3.28 21.01
N TYR A 249 -8.74 2.43 20.04
CA TYR A 249 -7.82 1.31 20.24
C TYR A 249 -6.48 1.78 20.82
N ASN A 250 -5.86 2.81 20.22
CA ASN A 250 -4.60 3.35 20.73
C ASN A 250 -4.76 3.98 22.12
N ALA A 251 -5.85 4.70 22.38
CA ALA A 251 -6.12 5.30 23.70
C ALA A 251 -6.26 4.25 24.80
N VAL A 252 -6.97 3.16 24.51
CA VAL A 252 -7.20 2.07 25.49
C VAL A 252 -5.95 1.23 25.70
N VAL A 253 -5.32 0.79 24.60
CA VAL A 253 -4.21 -0.17 24.66
C VAL A 253 -2.89 0.52 25.03
N TYR A 254 -2.57 1.64 24.37
CA TYR A 254 -1.28 2.31 24.56
C TYR A 254 -1.34 3.53 25.50
N ARG A 255 -2.53 3.88 26.04
CA ARG A 255 -2.76 5.06 26.87
C ARG A 255 -2.44 6.38 26.14
N ASN A 256 -2.41 6.35 24.82
CA ASN A 256 -2.13 7.49 23.96
C ASN A 256 -2.91 7.35 22.63
N PRO A 257 -3.93 8.15 22.34
CA PRO A 257 -4.76 7.98 21.14
C PRO A 257 -3.98 8.15 19.82
N ILE A 258 -2.83 8.82 19.86
CA ILE A 258 -1.98 9.10 18.70
C ILE A 258 -0.61 8.37 18.79
N GLU A 259 -0.55 7.22 19.45
CA GLU A 259 0.68 6.44 19.63
C GLU A 259 1.36 6.12 18.29
N PHE A 260 0.59 5.81 17.25
CA PHE A 260 1.11 5.59 15.89
C PHE A 260 1.91 6.77 15.32
N ALA A 261 1.65 8.01 15.77
CA ALA A 261 2.30 9.23 15.31
C ALA A 261 3.40 9.75 16.26
N THR A 262 3.31 9.42 17.56
CA THR A 262 4.21 9.95 18.60
C THR A 262 5.03 8.87 19.30
N GLY A 263 4.68 7.60 19.14
CA GLY A 263 5.34 6.46 19.77
C GLY A 263 6.73 6.16 19.17
N PRO A 264 7.45 5.21 19.77
CA PRO A 264 8.84 4.89 19.42
C PRO A 264 9.02 4.33 18.01
N TYR A 265 7.97 3.82 17.39
CA TYR A 265 7.95 3.29 16.03
C TYR A 265 7.31 4.25 15.02
N SER A 266 6.96 5.48 15.42
CA SER A 266 6.43 6.48 14.50
C SER A 266 7.47 6.91 13.47
N ALA A 267 7.01 7.38 12.29
CA ALA A 267 7.89 7.83 11.22
C ALA A 267 8.90 8.88 11.70
N LYS A 268 8.47 9.83 12.53
CA LYS A 268 9.36 10.85 13.15
C LYS A 268 10.38 10.25 14.11
N ALA A 269 10.02 9.21 14.85
CA ALA A 269 10.96 8.53 15.74
C ALA A 269 12.01 7.76 14.93
N ILE A 270 11.59 7.10 13.85
CA ILE A 270 12.49 6.40 12.92
C ILE A 270 13.43 7.42 12.24
N GLU A 271 12.90 8.53 11.71
CA GLU A 271 13.71 9.60 11.12
C GLU A 271 14.81 10.08 12.06
N ARG A 272 14.47 10.31 13.35
CA ARG A 272 15.46 10.72 14.37
C ARG A 272 16.51 9.64 14.65
N LYS A 273 16.11 8.37 14.71
CA LYS A 273 17.03 7.24 14.96
C LYS A 273 17.98 7.01 13.78
N THR A 274 17.53 7.25 12.56
CA THR A 274 18.31 7.06 11.34
C THR A 274 19.07 8.31 10.89
N ALA A 275 18.89 9.44 11.58
CA ALA A 275 19.64 10.67 11.31
C ALA A 275 21.13 10.47 11.57
N VAL A 276 21.95 10.67 10.55
CA VAL A 276 23.41 10.58 10.63
C VAL A 276 23.97 11.97 10.93
N PRO A 277 24.79 12.15 12.00
CA PRO A 277 25.42 13.42 12.30
C PRO A 277 26.21 13.95 11.10
N GLY A 278 26.01 15.23 10.76
CA GLY A 278 26.67 15.87 9.61
C GLY A 278 25.99 15.63 8.25
N TYR A 279 24.97 14.77 8.18
CA TYR A 279 24.18 14.60 6.96
C TYR A 279 22.95 15.53 6.98
N PRO A 280 22.71 16.33 5.92
CA PRO A 280 21.54 17.20 5.89
C PRO A 280 20.24 16.40 5.83
N PRO A 281 19.13 16.95 6.38
CA PRO A 281 17.81 16.32 6.26
C PRO A 281 17.36 16.27 4.79
N HIS A 282 16.25 15.56 4.53
CA HIS A 282 15.62 15.52 3.20
C HIS A 282 15.37 16.95 2.67
N PRO A 283 15.69 17.28 1.40
CA PRO A 283 15.56 18.65 0.87
C PRO A 283 14.15 19.24 0.98
N GLY A 284 13.13 18.38 0.96
CA GLY A 284 11.72 18.78 1.16
C GLY A 284 11.31 18.94 2.62
N THR A 285 12.19 18.72 3.61
CA THR A 285 11.83 18.89 5.03
C THR A 285 11.53 20.36 5.32
N LYS A 286 10.28 20.64 5.76
CA LYS A 286 9.70 21.97 5.95
C LYS A 286 9.60 22.81 4.67
N ASP A 287 9.77 22.19 3.48
CA ASP A 287 9.66 22.82 2.17
C ASP A 287 8.64 22.06 1.29
N PRO A 288 7.33 22.39 1.36
CA PRO A 288 6.31 21.70 0.59
C PRO A 288 6.51 21.71 -0.94
N PRO A 289 6.91 22.81 -1.60
CA PRO A 289 7.25 22.80 -3.02
C PRO A 289 8.30 21.77 -3.40
N ILE A 290 9.42 21.72 -2.68
CA ILE A 290 10.49 20.72 -2.92
C ILE A 290 9.99 19.31 -2.60
N ALA A 291 9.23 19.11 -1.52
CA ALA A 291 8.60 17.84 -1.18
C ALA A 291 7.68 17.34 -2.31
N ALA A 292 6.86 18.23 -2.89
CA ALA A 292 6.01 17.92 -4.02
C ALA A 292 6.82 17.50 -5.26
N LEU A 293 7.94 18.17 -5.54
CA LEU A 293 8.83 17.83 -6.66
C LEU A 293 9.45 16.43 -6.49
N TYR A 294 9.94 16.07 -5.30
CA TYR A 294 10.48 14.72 -5.03
C TYR A 294 9.41 13.65 -5.18
N PHE A 295 8.22 13.85 -4.61
CA PHE A 295 7.11 12.91 -4.78
C PHE A 295 6.68 12.80 -6.25
N PHE A 296 6.55 13.93 -6.96
CA PHE A 296 6.18 13.90 -8.38
C PHE A 296 7.26 13.22 -9.23
N LYS A 297 8.55 13.41 -8.91
CA LYS A 297 9.63 12.68 -9.57
C LYS A 297 9.55 11.18 -9.31
N SER A 298 9.21 10.78 -8.08
CA SER A 298 9.00 9.36 -7.78
C SER A 298 7.83 8.79 -8.60
N ALA A 299 6.74 9.56 -8.78
CA ALA A 299 5.62 9.15 -9.63
C ALA A 299 6.02 9.02 -11.11
N GLN A 300 6.85 9.93 -11.61
CA GLN A 300 7.38 9.86 -12.98
C GLN A 300 8.16 8.56 -13.22
N VAL A 301 9.12 8.22 -12.33
CA VAL A 301 9.96 7.01 -12.50
C VAL A 301 9.17 5.71 -12.29
N ASN A 302 8.04 5.76 -11.58
CA ASN A 302 7.10 4.65 -11.48
C ASN A 302 6.24 4.48 -12.74
N MET A 303 6.09 5.54 -13.53
CA MET A 303 5.35 5.50 -14.79
C MET A 303 6.26 5.20 -15.99
N ALA A 304 7.43 5.85 -16.04
CA ALA A 304 8.35 5.77 -17.15
C ALA A 304 9.75 6.28 -16.79
N GLU A 305 10.76 5.85 -17.55
CA GLU A 305 12.15 6.31 -17.42
C GLU A 305 12.76 6.58 -18.82
N GLY A 306 13.90 7.28 -18.87
CA GLY A 306 14.68 7.48 -20.10
C GLY A 306 14.08 8.49 -21.07
N GLY A 307 13.35 9.49 -20.54
CA GLY A 307 12.74 10.57 -21.34
C GLY A 307 11.26 10.32 -21.67
N TRP A 308 10.77 9.08 -21.59
CA TRP A 308 9.36 8.74 -21.79
C TRP A 308 8.44 9.42 -20.78
N GLU A 309 8.93 9.69 -19.57
CA GLU A 309 8.18 10.35 -18.50
C GLU A 309 7.61 11.71 -18.91
N ARG A 310 8.27 12.43 -19.82
CA ARG A 310 7.82 13.73 -20.31
C ARG A 310 6.49 13.64 -21.05
N ILE A 311 6.31 12.59 -21.85
CA ILE A 311 5.06 12.35 -22.60
C ILE A 311 3.91 12.15 -21.60
N TRP A 312 4.12 11.32 -20.59
CA TRP A 312 3.10 11.03 -19.58
C TRP A 312 2.75 12.26 -18.74
N VAL A 313 3.74 13.10 -18.41
CA VAL A 313 3.50 14.37 -17.71
C VAL A 313 2.64 15.32 -18.54
N VAL A 314 2.94 15.47 -19.83
CA VAL A 314 2.13 16.30 -20.74
C VAL A 314 0.69 15.77 -20.81
N LEU A 315 0.50 14.46 -20.98
CA LEU A 315 -0.83 13.84 -21.01
C LEU A 315 -1.58 14.01 -19.68
N LEU A 316 -0.89 13.91 -18.54
CA LEU A 316 -1.46 14.15 -17.20
C LEU A 316 -1.98 15.59 -17.10
N ILE A 317 -1.15 16.57 -17.45
CA ILE A 317 -1.51 17.99 -17.35
C ILE A 317 -2.66 18.33 -18.31
N CYS A 318 -2.58 17.90 -19.59
CA CYS A 318 -3.65 18.13 -20.57
C CYS A 318 -4.97 17.51 -20.11
N GLY A 319 -4.95 16.26 -19.63
CA GLY A 319 -6.15 15.59 -19.10
C GLY A 319 -6.75 16.29 -17.89
N ALA A 320 -5.91 16.73 -16.94
CA ALA A 320 -6.35 17.49 -15.78
C ALA A 320 -6.99 18.84 -16.18
N VAL A 321 -6.41 19.57 -17.14
CA VAL A 321 -6.98 20.82 -17.68
C VAL A 321 -8.32 20.55 -18.35
N ILE A 322 -8.45 19.49 -19.15
CA ILE A 322 -9.71 19.09 -19.78
C ILE A 322 -10.77 18.81 -18.71
N CYS A 323 -10.44 18.01 -17.69
CA CYS A 323 -11.36 17.68 -16.59
C CYS A 323 -11.78 18.94 -15.82
N ALA A 324 -10.86 19.86 -15.52
CA ALA A 324 -11.15 21.08 -14.77
C ALA A 324 -12.07 22.04 -15.55
N ARG A 325 -11.89 22.14 -16.87
CA ARG A 325 -12.68 23.03 -17.75
C ARG A 325 -13.99 22.40 -18.24
N SER A 326 -14.13 21.09 -18.08
CA SER A 326 -15.31 20.35 -18.56
C SER A 326 -16.53 20.61 -17.70
N SER A 327 -17.69 20.21 -18.24
CA SER A 327 -18.94 20.14 -17.50
C SER A 327 -18.85 19.17 -16.32
N ARG A 328 -19.88 19.17 -15.47
CA ARG A 328 -19.92 18.48 -14.16
C ARG A 328 -19.50 16.99 -14.17
N GLY A 329 -19.55 16.29 -15.32
CA GLY A 329 -19.30 14.84 -15.38
C GLY A 329 -17.83 14.40 -15.23
N LEU A 330 -16.84 15.22 -15.66
CA LEU A 330 -15.42 14.85 -15.62
C LEU A 330 -14.69 15.38 -14.36
N ARG A 331 -15.21 16.41 -13.69
CA ARG A 331 -14.55 17.00 -12.52
C ARG A 331 -14.23 16.02 -11.39
N PRO A 332 -15.09 15.04 -11.07
CA PRO A 332 -14.76 14.05 -10.04
C PRO A 332 -13.48 13.23 -10.33
N LEU A 333 -13.07 13.12 -11.60
CA LEU A 333 -11.84 12.45 -11.99
C LEU A 333 -10.59 13.15 -11.45
N LEU A 334 -10.66 14.45 -11.14
CA LEU A 334 -9.53 15.18 -10.53
C LEU A 334 -9.16 14.64 -9.14
N LEU A 335 -10.03 13.88 -8.48
CA LEU A 335 -9.71 13.19 -7.22
C LEU A 335 -8.55 12.21 -7.36
N VAL A 336 -8.22 11.71 -8.56
CA VAL A 336 -7.02 10.87 -8.77
C VAL A 336 -5.71 11.60 -8.47
N LEU A 337 -5.75 12.95 -8.35
CA LEU A 337 -4.59 13.79 -8.00
C LEU A 337 -4.40 14.00 -6.48
N VAL A 338 -5.34 13.53 -5.64
CA VAL A 338 -5.30 13.65 -4.17
C VAL A 338 -3.98 13.17 -3.54
N PRO A 339 -3.29 12.13 -4.05
CA PRO A 339 -1.99 11.74 -3.51
C PRO A 339 -0.93 12.86 -3.56
N LEU A 340 -0.99 13.77 -4.52
CA LEU A 340 0.02 14.84 -4.65
C LEU A 340 0.05 15.78 -3.43
N PRO A 341 -1.04 16.45 -3.02
CA PRO A 341 -1.02 17.29 -1.81
C PRO A 341 -0.79 16.47 -0.52
N PHE A 342 -1.24 15.22 -0.45
CA PHE A 342 -0.95 14.37 0.71
C PHE A 342 0.54 14.15 0.87
N TYR A 343 1.24 13.64 -0.16
CA TYR A 343 2.67 13.34 -0.05
C TYR A 343 3.53 14.60 0.02
N MET A 344 3.10 15.71 -0.57
CA MET A 344 3.73 17.01 -0.35
C MET A 344 3.79 17.34 1.15
N LEU A 345 2.66 17.21 1.87
CA LEU A 345 2.60 17.48 3.31
C LEU A 345 3.31 16.40 4.13
N SER A 346 3.19 15.13 3.74
CA SER A 346 3.80 14.01 4.44
C SER A 346 5.34 14.07 4.40
N VAL A 347 5.93 14.33 3.25
CA VAL A 347 7.38 14.51 3.10
C VAL A 347 7.87 15.75 3.84
N ALA A 348 7.11 16.86 3.75
CA ALA A 348 7.53 18.11 4.38
C ALA A 348 7.46 18.08 5.92
N TYR A 349 6.47 17.37 6.50
CA TYR A 349 6.15 17.56 7.92
C TYR A 349 6.03 16.28 8.75
N SER A 350 5.90 15.09 8.12
CA SER A 350 5.59 13.86 8.86
C SER A 350 6.77 12.90 9.04
N GLY A 351 7.99 13.27 8.58
CA GLY A 351 9.17 12.41 8.69
C GLY A 351 9.11 11.18 7.77
N VAL A 352 8.46 11.30 6.61
CA VAL A 352 8.34 10.24 5.60
C VAL A 352 9.09 10.65 4.33
N PRO A 353 10.42 10.59 4.31
CA PRO A 353 11.21 11.02 3.15
C PRO A 353 10.95 10.11 1.94
N VAL A 354 11.08 10.70 0.75
CA VAL A 354 11.07 10.00 -0.54
C VAL A 354 12.36 10.34 -1.27
N PHE A 355 13.27 9.37 -1.40
CA PHE A 355 14.50 9.55 -2.16
C PHE A 355 14.41 8.82 -3.49
N VAL A 356 14.84 9.50 -4.55
CA VAL A 356 14.79 8.98 -5.91
C VAL A 356 16.19 8.92 -6.52
N PRO A 357 16.56 7.87 -7.26
CA PRO A 357 17.92 7.70 -7.78
C PRO A 357 18.47 8.85 -8.62
N PRO A 358 17.65 9.59 -9.42
CA PRO A 358 18.16 10.70 -10.22
C PRO A 358 18.51 11.96 -9.43
N TRP A 359 18.07 12.06 -8.19
CA TRP A 359 18.25 13.26 -7.35
C TRP A 359 18.98 12.93 -6.05
N TRP A 360 19.61 13.94 -5.45
CA TRP A 360 20.27 13.78 -4.15
C TRP A 360 19.30 13.15 -3.11
N PRO A 361 19.73 12.19 -2.30
CA PRO A 361 21.06 11.60 -2.16
C PRO A 361 21.34 10.41 -3.12
N PHE A 362 20.71 10.35 -4.30
CA PHE A 362 20.91 9.34 -5.35
C PHE A 362 20.66 7.91 -4.86
N SER A 363 19.68 7.75 -3.98
CA SER A 363 19.36 6.48 -3.31
C SER A 363 17.89 6.09 -3.54
N TYR A 364 17.54 4.90 -3.07
CA TYR A 364 16.18 4.36 -3.13
C TYR A 364 15.59 4.35 -1.72
N TYR A 365 14.55 5.16 -1.47
CA TYR A 365 13.79 5.09 -0.24
C TYR A 365 12.37 5.61 -0.47
N ASN A 366 11.37 4.76 -0.23
CA ASN A 366 9.95 5.06 -0.46
C ASN A 366 9.62 5.51 -1.91
N VAL A 367 10.45 5.15 -2.90
CA VAL A 367 10.20 5.45 -4.31
C VAL A 367 8.88 4.82 -4.77
N ARG A 368 8.51 3.69 -4.17
CA ARG A 368 7.23 2.99 -4.38
C ARG A 368 6.00 3.86 -4.11
N TYR A 369 6.08 4.91 -3.29
CA TYR A 369 4.94 5.80 -3.06
C TYR A 369 4.49 6.54 -4.33
N GLY A 370 5.37 6.69 -5.31
CA GLY A 370 5.03 7.26 -6.61
C GLY A 370 3.98 6.48 -7.39
N VAL A 371 3.77 5.18 -7.12
CA VAL A 371 2.70 4.38 -7.75
C VAL A 371 1.30 4.94 -7.47
N GLN A 372 1.15 5.74 -6.40
CA GLN A 372 -0.11 6.37 -6.03
C GLN A 372 -0.66 7.31 -7.12
N LEU A 373 0.20 7.85 -8.00
CA LEU A 373 -0.21 8.66 -9.13
C LEU A 373 -0.36 7.89 -10.45
N VAL A 374 -0.03 6.59 -10.52
CA VAL A 374 -0.20 5.80 -11.75
C VAL A 374 -1.66 5.82 -12.25
N PRO A 375 -2.70 5.69 -11.39
CA PRO A 375 -4.08 5.87 -11.84
C PRO A 375 -4.37 7.27 -12.42
N ALA A 376 -3.72 8.32 -11.91
CA ALA A 376 -3.86 9.68 -12.44
C ALA A 376 -3.30 9.76 -13.87
N PHE A 377 -2.09 9.25 -14.11
CA PHE A 377 -1.53 9.16 -15.46
C PHE A 377 -2.44 8.39 -16.40
N ALA A 378 -2.98 7.26 -15.97
CA ALA A 378 -3.86 6.42 -16.78
C ALA A 378 -5.17 7.12 -17.15
N VAL A 379 -5.87 7.65 -16.14
CA VAL A 379 -7.17 8.31 -16.34
C VAL A 379 -7.05 9.57 -17.17
N MET A 380 -6.07 10.43 -16.86
CA MET A 380 -5.89 11.70 -17.60
C MET A 380 -5.46 11.47 -19.04
N SER A 381 -4.57 10.52 -19.29
CA SER A 381 -4.19 10.14 -20.67
C SER A 381 -5.37 9.56 -21.45
N ALA A 382 -6.23 8.77 -20.82
CA ALA A 382 -7.43 8.22 -21.44
C ALA A 382 -8.45 9.33 -21.80
N ILE A 383 -8.58 10.37 -20.96
CA ILE A 383 -9.43 11.53 -21.27
C ILE A 383 -8.87 12.32 -22.48
N VAL A 384 -7.55 12.55 -22.53
CA VAL A 384 -6.92 13.17 -23.72
C VAL A 384 -7.19 12.33 -24.96
N MET A 385 -7.02 11.02 -24.88
CA MET A 385 -7.28 10.10 -25.99
C MET A 385 -8.74 10.17 -26.46
N ALA A 386 -9.70 10.20 -25.53
CA ALA A 386 -11.12 10.31 -25.88
C ALA A 386 -11.42 11.60 -26.66
N VAL A 387 -10.81 12.72 -26.27
CA VAL A 387 -10.96 14.00 -26.98
C VAL A 387 -10.31 13.92 -28.38
N LEU A 388 -9.10 13.41 -28.48
CA LEU A 388 -8.40 13.26 -29.77
C LEU A 388 -9.18 12.35 -30.72
N LEU A 389 -9.66 11.21 -30.26
CA LEU A 389 -10.48 10.29 -31.05
C LEU A 389 -11.80 10.92 -31.48
N GLY A 390 -12.39 11.81 -30.67
CA GLY A 390 -13.59 12.58 -31.03
C GLY A 390 -13.37 13.57 -32.17
N TRP A 391 -12.17 14.13 -32.31
CA TRP A 391 -11.83 15.02 -33.42
C TRP A 391 -11.53 14.28 -34.72
N VAL A 392 -11.11 13.02 -34.64
CA VAL A 392 -10.74 12.22 -35.82
C VAL A 392 -11.99 11.57 -36.43
N LYS A 393 -12.37 12.00 -37.63
CA LYS A 393 -13.56 11.47 -38.35
C LYS A 393 -13.28 10.14 -39.07
N SER A 394 -12.08 9.93 -39.57
CA SER A 394 -11.72 8.76 -40.35
C SER A 394 -11.52 7.53 -39.45
N ARG A 395 -12.21 6.41 -39.73
CA ARG A 395 -12.02 5.13 -39.02
C ARG A 395 -10.57 4.65 -39.11
N ARG A 396 -9.91 4.78 -40.28
CA ARG A 396 -8.50 4.37 -40.43
C ARG A 396 -7.58 5.19 -39.51
N ALA A 397 -7.80 6.50 -39.41
CA ALA A 397 -7.02 7.35 -38.51
C ALA A 397 -7.29 7.07 -37.03
N ARG A 398 -8.52 6.72 -36.64
CA ARG A 398 -8.83 6.25 -35.25
C ARG A 398 -8.08 4.97 -34.91
N VAL A 399 -8.09 3.99 -35.84
CA VAL A 399 -7.34 2.73 -35.66
C VAL A 399 -5.84 3.01 -35.55
N ALA A 400 -5.29 3.84 -36.46
CA ALA A 400 -3.88 4.21 -36.42
C ALA A 400 -3.50 4.88 -35.08
N LEU A 401 -4.31 5.83 -34.59
CA LEU A 401 -4.08 6.50 -33.31
C LEU A 401 -4.12 5.49 -32.13
N GLY A 402 -5.08 4.59 -32.13
CA GLY A 402 -5.17 3.52 -31.13
C GLY A 402 -3.96 2.59 -31.15
N THR A 403 -3.52 2.19 -32.36
CA THR A 403 -2.31 1.35 -32.53
C THR A 403 -1.05 2.09 -32.06
N CYS A 404 -0.87 3.36 -32.46
CA CYS A 404 0.25 4.18 -31.97
C CYS A 404 0.27 4.28 -30.45
N THR A 405 -0.89 4.44 -29.82
CA THR A 405 -1.00 4.50 -28.36
C THR A 405 -0.67 3.15 -27.70
N ALA A 406 -1.15 2.04 -28.26
CA ALA A 406 -0.80 0.71 -27.78
C ALA A 406 0.72 0.45 -27.90
N LEU A 407 1.32 0.84 -29.01
CA LEU A 407 2.77 0.78 -29.20
C LEU A 407 3.53 1.66 -28.21
N LEU A 408 3.05 2.88 -27.96
CA LEU A 408 3.64 3.78 -26.96
C LEU A 408 3.66 3.12 -25.58
N ILE A 409 2.54 2.55 -25.12
CA ILE A 409 2.44 1.86 -23.83
C ILE A 409 3.40 0.67 -23.80
N LEU A 410 3.40 -0.14 -24.85
CA LEU A 410 4.25 -1.34 -24.94
C LEU A 410 5.73 -0.97 -24.92
N CYS A 411 6.19 -0.05 -25.76
CA CYS A 411 7.58 0.41 -25.82
C CYS A 411 8.03 1.02 -24.49
N ASN A 412 7.16 1.84 -23.87
CA ASN A 412 7.44 2.43 -22.57
C ASN A 412 7.67 1.33 -21.52
N TYR A 413 6.77 0.35 -21.41
CA TYR A 413 6.88 -0.68 -20.37
C TYR A 413 7.97 -1.73 -20.66
N ILE A 414 8.26 -2.02 -21.91
CA ILE A 414 9.47 -2.78 -22.29
C ILE A 414 10.73 -2.03 -21.84
N SER A 415 10.77 -0.71 -22.03
CA SER A 415 11.90 0.12 -21.56
C SER A 415 12.05 0.09 -20.04
N VAL A 416 10.94 0.19 -19.28
CA VAL A 416 10.94 0.08 -17.81
C VAL A 416 11.38 -1.32 -17.38
N TRP A 417 10.86 -2.36 -18.03
CA TRP A 417 11.20 -3.75 -17.73
C TRP A 417 12.68 -4.06 -17.96
N ASN A 418 13.24 -3.59 -19.07
CA ASN A 418 14.66 -3.79 -19.41
C ASN A 418 15.62 -3.09 -18.44
N ARG A 419 15.18 -2.00 -17.81
CA ARG A 419 15.95 -1.28 -16.78
C ARG A 419 15.74 -1.86 -15.37
N GLY A 420 14.77 -2.75 -15.23
CA GLY A 420 14.21 -3.19 -13.96
C GLY A 420 13.23 -2.18 -13.36
N PRO A 421 12.01 -2.59 -12.98
CA PRO A 421 11.04 -1.71 -12.33
C PRO A 421 11.64 -1.01 -11.11
N VAL A 422 11.39 0.29 -10.92
CA VAL A 422 12.04 1.04 -9.83
C VAL A 422 11.67 0.52 -8.44
N CYS A 423 10.44 0.03 -8.24
CA CYS A 423 10.03 -0.62 -6.99
C CYS A 423 10.79 -1.92 -6.75
N PHE A 424 11.05 -2.71 -7.79
CA PHE A 424 11.88 -3.91 -7.67
C PHE A 424 13.33 -3.56 -7.35
N ARG A 425 13.90 -2.55 -8.02
CA ARG A 425 15.27 -2.08 -7.73
C ARG A 425 15.40 -1.56 -6.30
N GLU A 426 14.40 -0.78 -5.82
CA GLU A 426 14.34 -0.33 -4.41
C GLU A 426 14.39 -1.52 -3.45
N ALA A 427 13.50 -2.49 -3.65
CA ALA A 427 13.43 -3.67 -2.81
C ALA A 427 14.73 -4.47 -2.83
N TRP A 428 15.29 -4.69 -4.02
CA TRP A 428 16.49 -5.49 -4.21
C TRP A 428 17.74 -4.83 -3.60
N VAL A 429 17.94 -3.53 -3.80
CA VAL A 429 19.09 -2.80 -3.25
C VAL A 429 19.03 -2.77 -1.72
N ASN A 430 17.85 -2.49 -1.14
CA ASN A 430 17.69 -2.32 0.30
C ASN A 430 17.60 -3.65 1.07
N SER A 431 17.40 -4.79 0.38
CA SER A 431 17.27 -6.10 1.05
C SER A 431 18.55 -6.92 1.13
N ARG A 432 19.56 -6.63 0.30
CA ARG A 432 20.71 -7.54 0.08
C ARG A 432 21.43 -7.95 1.35
N THR A 433 21.83 -6.97 2.16
CA THR A 433 22.56 -7.22 3.40
C THR A 433 21.68 -7.86 4.48
N ARG A 434 20.42 -7.43 4.57
CA ARG A 434 19.42 -8.03 5.47
C ARG A 434 19.18 -9.51 5.14
N LEU A 435 18.93 -9.85 3.88
CA LEU A 435 18.70 -11.21 3.46
C LEU A 435 19.94 -12.12 3.65
N ALA A 436 21.14 -11.58 3.48
CA ALA A 436 22.36 -12.33 3.75
C ALA A 436 22.44 -12.71 5.23
N LEU A 437 22.24 -11.74 6.14
CA LEU A 437 22.21 -11.99 7.59
C LEU A 437 21.11 -12.99 7.98
N GLU A 438 19.86 -12.72 7.54
CA GLU A 438 18.70 -13.56 7.88
C GLU A 438 18.83 -15.00 7.35
N SER A 439 19.37 -15.19 6.15
CA SER A 439 19.57 -16.52 5.56
C SER A 439 20.65 -17.33 6.29
N GLU A 440 21.73 -16.68 6.71
CA GLU A 440 22.78 -17.34 7.48
C GLU A 440 22.27 -17.70 8.88
N LEU A 441 21.60 -16.75 9.55
CA LEU A 441 21.00 -17.01 10.86
C LEU A 441 19.94 -18.10 10.78
N ALA A 442 19.08 -18.10 9.76
CA ALA A 442 18.07 -19.14 9.56
C ALA A 442 18.68 -20.53 9.42
N ARG A 443 19.77 -20.69 8.65
CA ARG A 443 20.50 -21.97 8.52
C ARG A 443 21.03 -22.45 9.87
N ASN A 444 21.61 -21.56 10.66
CA ASN A 444 22.14 -21.89 11.98
C ASN A 444 21.01 -22.29 12.95
N LEU A 445 19.89 -21.58 12.92
CA LEU A 445 18.72 -21.88 13.77
C LEU A 445 18.09 -23.23 13.42
N GLN A 446 18.07 -23.63 12.14
CA GLN A 446 17.58 -24.95 11.73
C GLN A 446 18.37 -26.12 12.35
N LEU A 447 19.65 -25.91 12.70
CA LEU A 447 20.48 -26.91 13.36
C LEU A 447 20.16 -27.08 14.85
N LEU A 448 19.43 -26.12 15.47
CA LEU A 448 19.13 -26.08 16.89
C LEU A 448 17.78 -26.72 17.27
N THR A 449 16.98 -27.15 16.33
CA THR A 449 15.55 -27.40 16.56
C THR A 449 15.19 -28.86 16.85
N PRO A 450 15.12 -29.28 18.13
CA PRO A 450 14.03 -30.13 18.59
C PRO A 450 12.72 -29.31 18.61
N ASP A 451 11.58 -29.94 18.35
CA ASP A 451 10.28 -29.28 18.11
C ASP A 451 9.73 -28.37 19.24
N ASN A 452 10.32 -28.34 20.42
CA ASN A 452 9.84 -27.59 21.60
C ASN A 452 10.82 -26.53 22.11
N THR A 453 11.86 -26.19 21.36
CA THR A 453 12.84 -25.18 21.79
C THR A 453 12.26 -23.78 21.82
N MET A 454 12.40 -23.07 22.94
CA MET A 454 11.98 -21.69 23.12
C MET A 454 13.14 -20.73 22.87
N PHE A 455 12.81 -19.58 22.29
CA PHE A 455 13.76 -18.52 21.92
C PHE A 455 13.34 -17.18 22.54
N LEU A 456 14.32 -16.33 22.85
CA LEU A 456 14.13 -14.90 23.11
C LEU A 456 14.72 -14.12 21.95
N MET A 457 13.95 -13.22 21.33
CA MET A 457 14.41 -12.40 20.22
C MET A 457 13.56 -11.15 20.08
N TYR A 458 14.18 -10.01 19.73
CA TYR A 458 13.48 -8.83 19.27
C TYR A 458 13.04 -9.03 17.80
N LEU A 459 11.74 -8.95 17.50
CA LEU A 459 11.20 -9.27 16.18
C LEU A 459 11.06 -8.06 15.26
N GLY A 460 11.34 -6.85 15.75
CA GLY A 460 11.10 -5.61 14.98
C GLY A 460 11.81 -5.55 13.63
N ASP A 461 13.06 -6.07 13.53
CA ASP A 461 13.92 -5.84 12.37
C ASP A 461 14.26 -7.11 11.57
N HIS A 462 14.46 -8.27 12.22
CA HIS A 462 15.02 -9.47 11.60
C HIS A 462 14.15 -10.75 11.74
N VAL A 463 12.84 -10.58 11.87
CA VAL A 463 11.89 -11.70 11.97
C VAL A 463 11.96 -12.65 10.75
N GLY A 464 12.47 -12.19 9.62
CA GLY A 464 12.67 -13.00 8.42
C GLY A 464 13.59 -14.22 8.65
N ALA A 465 14.51 -14.16 9.61
CA ALA A 465 15.34 -15.30 9.98
C ALA A 465 14.52 -16.46 10.56
N LEU A 466 13.56 -16.18 11.45
CA LEU A 466 12.65 -17.18 12.00
C LEU A 466 11.69 -17.74 10.94
N GLN A 467 11.14 -16.86 10.10
CA GLN A 467 10.29 -17.25 8.97
C GLN A 467 11.05 -18.17 8.00
N GLY A 468 12.27 -17.83 7.64
CA GLY A 468 13.14 -18.64 6.79
C GLY A 468 13.52 -19.98 7.43
N ALA A 469 13.81 -20.01 8.74
CA ALA A 469 14.06 -21.22 9.50
C ALA A 469 12.79 -22.09 9.67
N GLY A 470 11.61 -21.48 9.59
CA GLY A 470 10.31 -22.13 9.82
C GLY A 470 10.01 -22.37 11.29
N ILE A 471 10.53 -21.52 12.14
CA ILE A 471 10.27 -21.55 13.58
C ILE A 471 8.97 -20.81 13.84
N ASP A 472 7.95 -21.52 14.36
CA ASP A 472 6.67 -20.93 14.73
C ASP A 472 6.88 -19.80 15.74
N LEU A 473 6.20 -18.66 15.56
CA LEU A 473 6.40 -17.47 16.38
C LEU A 473 5.92 -17.66 17.83
N LYS A 474 5.01 -18.60 18.11
CA LYS A 474 4.65 -19.02 19.46
C LYS A 474 5.81 -19.65 20.26
N ARG A 475 6.90 -20.02 19.59
CA ARG A 475 8.14 -20.51 20.23
C ARG A 475 9.11 -19.39 20.56
N VAL A 476 8.73 -18.14 20.30
CA VAL A 476 9.58 -16.97 20.51
C VAL A 476 8.92 -16.02 21.50
N ILE A 477 9.64 -15.69 22.58
CA ILE A 477 9.29 -14.58 23.47
C ILE A 477 9.89 -13.32 22.85
N HIS A 478 9.05 -12.29 22.67
CA HIS A 478 9.41 -11.08 21.95
C HIS A 478 8.76 -9.83 22.57
N GLU A 479 9.16 -8.66 22.12
CA GLU A 479 8.72 -7.35 22.61
C GLU A 479 7.20 -7.11 22.64
N GLY A 480 6.43 -7.88 21.89
CA GLY A 480 4.96 -7.84 21.93
C GLY A 480 4.32 -8.71 23.03
N ASN A 481 5.13 -9.43 23.86
CA ASN A 481 4.62 -10.30 24.91
C ASN A 481 4.59 -9.61 26.29
N HIS A 482 4.11 -8.38 26.32
CA HIS A 482 3.86 -7.59 27.51
C HIS A 482 2.50 -6.87 27.43
N ARG A 483 2.09 -6.24 28.52
CA ARG A 483 0.88 -5.42 28.61
C ARG A 483 1.21 -3.96 28.28
N PRO A 484 0.94 -3.46 27.06
CA PRO A 484 1.38 -2.13 26.63
C PRO A 484 0.67 -0.97 27.37
N TRP A 485 -0.39 -1.25 28.14
CA TRP A 485 -1.06 -0.26 28.99
C TRP A 485 -0.40 -0.05 30.35
N ILE A 486 0.58 -0.86 30.73
CA ILE A 486 1.40 -0.68 31.93
C ILE A 486 2.63 0.14 31.55
N LYS A 487 2.80 1.30 32.19
CA LYS A 487 3.87 2.26 31.89
C LYS A 487 4.65 2.57 33.16
N PRO A 488 5.96 2.82 33.10
CA PRO A 488 6.79 2.88 31.88
C PRO A 488 7.16 1.50 31.32
N THR A 489 7.12 0.46 32.12
CA THR A 489 7.44 -0.96 31.78
C THR A 489 6.46 -1.88 32.49
N ASP A 490 6.31 -3.10 32.01
CA ASP A 490 5.48 -4.15 32.63
C ASP A 490 6.36 -5.18 33.35
N PRO A 491 6.69 -4.99 34.65
CA PRO A 491 7.64 -5.87 35.35
C PRO A 491 7.17 -7.35 35.45
N ASP A 492 5.86 -7.60 35.36
CA ASP A 492 5.28 -8.94 35.29
C ASP A 492 5.10 -9.44 33.85
N GLY A 493 5.46 -8.67 32.86
CA GLY A 493 5.38 -9.04 31.45
C GLY A 493 6.31 -10.23 31.15
N LEU A 494 5.85 -11.12 30.26
CA LEU A 494 6.66 -12.27 29.86
C LEU A 494 7.99 -11.83 29.22
N TRP A 495 7.96 -10.76 28.44
CA TRP A 495 9.14 -10.17 27.82
C TRP A 495 10.16 -9.68 28.86
N GLU A 496 9.74 -8.86 29.81
CA GLU A 496 10.60 -8.27 30.83
C GLU A 496 11.16 -9.33 31.78
N ARG A 497 10.34 -10.30 32.22
CA ARG A 497 10.82 -11.42 33.04
C ARG A 497 11.84 -12.28 32.32
N THR A 498 11.63 -12.53 31.02
CA THR A 498 12.58 -13.34 30.24
C THR A 498 13.91 -12.59 30.01
N LEU A 499 13.88 -11.27 29.84
CA LEU A 499 15.12 -10.46 29.78
C LEU A 499 15.91 -10.51 31.10
N ALA A 500 15.20 -10.51 32.23
CA ALA A 500 15.81 -10.58 33.56
C ALA A 500 16.36 -11.99 33.90
N SER A 501 15.65 -13.05 33.53
CA SER A 501 15.97 -14.44 33.84
C SER A 501 15.80 -15.36 32.63
N PRO A 502 16.62 -15.23 31.57
CA PRO A 502 16.42 -15.98 30.34
C PRO A 502 16.50 -17.51 30.51
N ARG A 503 17.35 -17.99 31.41
CA ARG A 503 17.54 -19.42 31.70
C ARG A 503 16.27 -20.15 32.19
N GLU A 504 15.33 -19.41 32.78
CA GLU A 504 14.07 -19.97 33.29
C GLU A 504 13.01 -20.12 32.21
N HIS A 505 13.14 -19.36 31.10
CA HIS A 505 12.07 -19.22 30.13
C HIS A 505 12.42 -19.72 28.72
N VAL A 506 13.69 -19.64 28.31
CA VAL A 506 14.12 -19.97 26.96
C VAL A 506 15.39 -20.80 26.92
N ARG A 507 15.57 -21.57 25.86
CA ARG A 507 16.81 -22.30 25.59
C ARG A 507 17.85 -21.44 24.89
N TYR A 508 17.42 -20.58 23.98
CA TYR A 508 18.32 -19.73 23.21
C TYR A 508 17.90 -18.27 23.25
N VAL A 509 18.91 -17.40 23.36
CA VAL A 509 18.75 -15.95 23.25
C VAL A 509 19.39 -15.50 21.94
N ILE A 510 18.66 -14.76 21.13
CA ILE A 510 19.12 -14.17 19.88
C ILE A 510 19.11 -12.67 20.05
N SER A 511 20.29 -12.04 20.02
CA SER A 511 20.46 -10.59 20.13
C SER A 511 21.12 -10.04 18.86
N PHE A 512 20.71 -8.84 18.47
CA PHE A 512 21.38 -8.06 17.44
C PHE A 512 22.02 -6.85 18.09
N GLU A 513 23.21 -6.51 17.65
CA GLU A 513 23.99 -5.41 18.21
C GLU A 513 23.18 -4.13 18.32
N GLY A 514 22.96 -3.64 19.54
CA GLY A 514 22.20 -2.44 19.84
C GLY A 514 20.67 -2.60 19.89
N ASP A 515 20.12 -3.81 19.75
CA ASP A 515 18.69 -4.06 19.98
C ASP A 515 18.36 -4.12 21.49
N ASP A 516 17.08 -4.26 21.83
CA ASP A 516 16.65 -4.31 23.23
C ASP A 516 17.12 -5.57 23.95
N VAL A 517 17.25 -6.70 23.24
CA VAL A 517 17.80 -7.94 23.82
C VAL A 517 19.29 -7.75 24.12
N ASP A 518 20.07 -7.18 23.20
CA ASP A 518 21.50 -6.96 23.41
C ASP A 518 21.79 -6.02 24.58
N ARG A 519 20.93 -5.01 24.80
CA ARG A 519 21.08 -4.02 25.87
C ARG A 519 20.58 -4.46 27.23
N LEU A 520 19.48 -5.24 27.27
CA LEU A 520 18.71 -5.46 28.50
C LEU A 520 18.78 -6.89 29.04
N VAL A 521 19.21 -7.88 28.21
CA VAL A 521 19.23 -9.28 28.66
C VAL A 521 20.30 -9.50 29.73
N ASN A 522 19.93 -10.19 30.82
CA ASN A 522 20.91 -10.69 31.79
C ASN A 522 21.72 -11.82 31.15
N ARG A 523 23.03 -11.61 31.00
CA ARG A 523 23.98 -12.55 30.36
C ARG A 523 24.65 -13.51 31.33
N ASP A 524 24.31 -13.47 32.62
CA ASP A 524 24.94 -14.33 33.64
C ASP A 524 24.68 -15.80 33.32
N GLY A 525 25.76 -16.54 33.12
CA GLY A 525 25.71 -17.97 32.81
C GLY A 525 25.22 -18.30 31.39
N LEU A 526 25.15 -17.34 30.47
CA LEU A 526 24.91 -17.60 29.06
C LEU A 526 26.21 -17.98 28.35
N THR A 527 26.16 -18.97 27.48
CA THR A 527 27.29 -19.40 26.65
C THR A 527 27.09 -18.95 25.20
N LEU A 528 28.04 -18.19 24.65
CA LEU A 528 27.97 -17.76 23.26
C LEU A 528 28.15 -18.97 22.33
N LYS A 529 27.17 -19.24 21.47
CA LYS A 529 27.17 -20.38 20.56
C LYS A 529 27.56 -19.99 19.14
N TRP A 530 27.01 -18.90 18.64
CA TRP A 530 27.30 -18.39 17.29
C TRP A 530 27.32 -16.88 17.24
N VAL A 531 28.15 -16.38 16.32
CA VAL A 531 28.17 -14.98 15.89
C VAL A 531 27.98 -14.98 14.38
N VAL A 532 27.02 -14.21 13.91
CA VAL A 532 26.79 -13.98 12.48
C VAL A 532 27.05 -12.51 12.20
N HIS A 533 28.03 -12.24 11.34
CA HIS A 533 28.42 -10.90 10.96
C HIS A 533 28.19 -10.69 9.46
N THR A 534 27.42 -9.68 9.13
CA THR A 534 27.18 -9.25 7.74
C THR A 534 27.46 -7.77 7.62
N GLN A 535 28.30 -7.38 6.66
CA GLN A 535 28.66 -5.98 6.44
C GLN A 535 27.40 -5.12 6.20
N GLY A 536 27.27 -4.02 6.95
CA GLY A 536 26.12 -3.11 6.86
C GLY A 536 24.88 -3.58 7.61
N GLN A 537 24.99 -4.63 8.42
CA GLN A 537 23.96 -5.11 9.34
C GLN A 537 24.50 -5.22 10.76
N PRO A 538 23.64 -5.13 11.80
CA PRO A 538 24.06 -5.39 13.17
C PRO A 538 24.54 -6.83 13.33
N THR A 539 25.56 -7.05 14.15
CA THR A 539 26.06 -8.39 14.46
C THR A 539 25.03 -9.18 15.24
N ALA A 540 24.61 -10.33 14.72
CA ALA A 540 23.73 -11.25 15.44
C ALA A 540 24.54 -12.21 16.32
N ARG A 541 24.06 -12.45 17.56
CA ARG A 541 24.66 -13.38 18.54
C ARG A 541 23.59 -14.34 19.02
N VAL A 542 23.94 -15.63 19.04
CA VAL A 542 23.09 -16.68 19.57
C VAL A 542 23.75 -17.25 20.81
N TRP A 543 23.03 -17.16 21.94
CA TRP A 543 23.46 -17.61 23.23
C TRP A 543 22.69 -18.86 23.66
N ASP A 544 23.38 -19.80 24.27
CA ASP A 544 22.79 -20.98 24.92
C ASP A 544 22.63 -20.68 26.41
N THR A 545 21.51 -21.04 27.00
CA THR A 545 21.20 -20.79 28.41
C THR A 545 21.56 -21.95 29.33
N GLN A 546 22.02 -23.10 28.80
CA GLN A 546 22.44 -24.25 29.55
C GLN A 546 23.95 -24.46 29.56
#